data_91cf1a3d0d4f0ff1182a83d3065ee8e5
#
_entry.id   91cf1a3d0d4f0ff1182a83d3065ee8e5
#
_cell.length_a   1.000
_cell.length_b   1.000
_cell.length_c   1.000
_cell.angle_alpha   90.00
_cell.angle_beta   90.00
_cell.angle_gamma   90.00
#
_symmetry.space_group_name_H-M   'P 1'
#
loop_
_entity.id
_entity.type
_entity.pdbx_description
1 polymer ?
#
loop_
_entity_poly.entity_id
_entity_poly.type
_entity_poly.pdbx_seq_one_letter_code
_entity_poly.pdbx_strand_id
1 'polypeptide(L)'
;KYQLESETALVTRLTKEKGQKHLVEFPSAEIHEISGCLTLGEFKECTSSEEEVIILTGGTSDVGVASEAEIALNLHGIKTKLLIDVGVAGLHRLLDRLEEIKLAKVVIACAGMEGALPTVLAGLIPQPIIGLPVSVGYGISGGGKTALEGMLASCAPGLLVVNIDNGYGAAMAAMRILST
;
A
#
# COMPACT_ATOMS: atom_id res chain seq x y z
N LYS A 1 9.12 -17.59 21.17
CA LYS A 1 10.24 -16.63 21.40
C LYS A 1 11.05 -16.66 20.11
N TYR A 2 10.74 -15.78 19.17
CA TYR A 2 11.65 -15.52 18.06
C TYR A 2 12.78 -14.67 18.66
N GLN A 3 13.98 -15.21 18.71
CA GLN A 3 15.17 -14.45 18.97
C GLN A 3 15.39 -13.63 17.70
N LEU A 4 15.17 -12.32 17.76
CA LEU A 4 15.34 -11.43 16.62
C LEU A 4 16.84 -11.43 16.27
N GLU A 5 17.21 -12.19 15.26
CA GLU A 5 18.51 -12.07 14.60
C GLU A 5 18.57 -10.83 13.70
N SER A 6 17.40 -10.20 13.44
CA SER A 6 17.29 -8.92 12.73
C SER A 6 17.01 -7.79 13.69
N GLU A 7 17.67 -6.66 13.51
CA GLU A 7 17.54 -5.46 14.33
C GLU A 7 16.17 -4.78 14.18
N THR A 8 15.33 -5.20 13.22
CA THR A 8 14.03 -4.64 12.93
C THR A 8 12.92 -5.68 12.83
N ALA A 9 11.72 -5.33 13.26
CA ALA A 9 10.52 -6.16 13.11
C ALA A 9 9.31 -5.31 12.71
N LEU A 10 8.43 -5.90 11.89
CA LEU A 10 7.14 -5.35 11.51
C LEU A 10 6.03 -6.34 11.87
N VAL A 11 5.03 -5.86 12.60
CA VAL A 11 3.78 -6.59 12.86
C VAL A 11 2.66 -5.84 12.15
N THR A 12 1.86 -6.52 11.35
CA THR A 12 0.73 -5.94 10.64
C THR A 12 -0.60 -6.45 11.22
N ARG A 13 -1.71 -5.76 10.89
CA ARG A 13 -3.07 -6.12 11.32
C ARG A 13 -3.23 -6.23 12.84
N LEU A 14 -2.60 -5.31 13.54
CA LEU A 14 -2.62 -5.27 15.00
C LEU A 14 -3.91 -4.58 15.48
N THR A 15 -4.64 -5.23 16.37
CA THR A 15 -5.73 -4.56 17.09
C THR A 15 -5.16 -3.66 18.18
N LYS A 16 -5.86 -2.56 18.51
CA LYS A 16 -5.42 -1.60 19.54
C LYS A 16 -5.09 -2.27 20.88
N GLU A 17 -5.89 -3.25 21.30
CA GLU A 17 -5.63 -4.00 22.55
C GLU A 17 -4.34 -4.83 22.50
N LYS A 18 -4.09 -5.48 21.36
CA LYS A 18 -2.84 -6.26 21.19
C LYS A 18 -1.64 -5.32 21.12
N GLY A 19 -1.78 -4.17 20.46
CA GLY A 19 -0.72 -3.17 20.38
C GLY A 19 -0.27 -2.71 21.77
N GLN A 20 -1.20 -2.34 22.63
CA GLN A 20 -0.89 -1.90 24.00
C GLN A 20 -0.19 -2.97 24.83
N LYS A 21 -0.58 -4.25 24.69
CA LYS A 21 0.11 -5.35 25.37
C LYS A 21 1.55 -5.51 24.90
N HIS A 22 1.81 -5.35 23.61
CA HIS A 22 3.17 -5.45 23.07
C HIS A 22 4.06 -4.29 23.48
N LEU A 23 3.53 -3.09 23.68
CA LEU A 23 4.33 -1.96 24.21
C LEU A 23 4.84 -2.21 25.65
N VAL A 24 4.11 -2.97 26.45
CA VAL A 24 4.58 -3.35 27.79
C VAL A 24 5.79 -4.29 27.70
N GLU A 25 5.80 -5.17 26.72
CA GLU A 25 6.86 -6.15 26.51
C GLU A 25 8.05 -5.57 25.71
N PHE A 26 7.75 -4.63 24.78
CA PHE A 26 8.72 -3.96 23.92
C PHE A 26 8.51 -2.43 23.99
N PRO A 27 9.04 -1.74 25.00
CA PRO A 27 8.80 -0.30 25.20
C PRO A 27 9.37 0.60 24.09
N SER A 28 10.31 0.10 23.29
CA SER A 28 10.89 0.81 22.14
C SER A 28 10.12 0.59 20.83
N ALA A 29 9.04 -0.20 20.86
CA ALA A 29 8.21 -0.39 19.67
C ALA A 29 7.32 0.83 19.43
N GLU A 30 7.06 1.13 18.15
CA GLU A 30 6.17 2.20 17.70
C GLU A 30 4.89 1.63 17.13
N ILE A 31 3.73 2.15 17.56
CA ILE A 31 2.42 1.78 17.01
C ILE A 31 1.99 2.82 15.98
N HIS A 32 1.66 2.35 14.79
CA HIS A 32 1.10 3.13 13.69
C HIS A 32 -0.42 2.90 13.64
N GLU A 33 -1.18 3.74 14.34
CA GLU A 33 -2.62 3.53 14.55
C GLU A 33 -3.43 3.45 13.26
N ILE A 34 -3.07 4.24 12.24
CA ILE A 34 -3.80 4.31 10.96
C ILE A 34 -3.69 2.99 10.19
N SER A 35 -2.49 2.41 10.13
CA SER A 35 -2.22 1.16 9.40
C SER A 35 -2.48 -0.10 10.23
N GLY A 36 -2.63 0.04 11.56
CA GLY A 36 -2.64 -1.10 12.45
C GLY A 36 -1.33 -1.88 12.46
N CYS A 37 -0.22 -1.18 12.27
CA CYS A 37 1.12 -1.75 12.31
C CYS A 37 1.83 -1.42 13.62
N LEU A 38 2.82 -2.26 13.95
CA LEU A 38 3.80 -1.99 14.99
C LEU A 38 5.18 -2.26 14.42
N THR A 39 6.10 -1.32 14.63
CA THR A 39 7.51 -1.45 14.25
C THR A 39 8.39 -1.50 15.47
N LEU A 40 9.49 -2.25 15.38
CA LEU A 40 10.54 -2.31 16.38
C LEU A 40 11.88 -2.20 15.65
N GLY A 41 12.81 -1.40 16.21
CA GLY A 41 14.10 -1.12 15.59
C GLY A 41 14.08 0.04 14.61
N GLU A 42 15.22 0.30 13.99
CA GLU A 42 15.40 1.45 13.11
C GLU A 42 15.04 1.11 11.66
N PHE A 43 14.45 2.08 10.95
CA PHE A 43 14.23 1.98 9.52
C PHE A 43 15.57 2.04 8.80
N LYS A 44 15.72 1.25 7.73
CA LYS A 44 16.91 1.35 6.90
C LYS A 44 16.98 2.74 6.25
N GLU A 45 18.17 3.29 6.21
CA GLU A 45 18.38 4.55 5.49
C GLU A 45 18.00 4.41 4.02
N CYS A 46 17.21 5.36 3.54
CA CYS A 46 16.89 5.44 2.13
C CYS A 46 18.07 6.05 1.38
N THR A 47 18.62 5.31 0.45
CA THR A 47 19.75 5.76 -0.38
C THR A 47 19.31 6.47 -1.66
N SER A 48 18.04 6.36 -2.02
CA SER A 48 17.47 7.02 -3.22
C SER A 48 17.15 8.49 -2.93
N SER A 49 17.49 9.36 -3.87
CA SER A 49 17.08 10.77 -3.85
C SER A 49 15.63 10.96 -4.31
N GLU A 50 15.11 10.04 -5.12
CA GLU A 50 13.78 10.10 -5.73
C GLU A 50 12.85 9.04 -5.12
N GLU A 51 11.54 9.27 -5.18
CA GLU A 51 10.54 8.29 -4.80
C GLU A 51 10.59 7.10 -5.77
N GLU A 52 10.79 5.89 -5.20
CA GLU A 52 10.85 4.66 -5.99
C GLU A 52 9.48 4.03 -6.16
N VAL A 53 8.62 4.18 -5.15
CA VAL A 53 7.25 3.67 -5.18
C VAL A 53 6.27 4.80 -4.85
N ILE A 54 5.29 5.00 -5.72
CA ILE A 54 4.15 5.87 -5.42
C ILE A 54 2.95 5.00 -5.06
N ILE A 55 2.34 5.31 -3.92
CA ILE A 55 1.16 4.63 -3.41
C ILE A 55 -0.04 5.56 -3.57
N LEU A 56 -1.08 5.10 -4.24
CA LEU A 56 -2.30 5.86 -4.50
C LEU A 56 -3.47 5.30 -3.72
N THR A 57 -4.35 6.16 -3.20
CA THR A 57 -5.64 5.73 -2.65
C THR A 57 -6.80 6.28 -3.46
N GLY A 58 -7.81 5.47 -3.70
CA GLY A 58 -9.05 5.88 -4.35
C GLY A 58 -9.85 6.86 -3.48
N GLY A 59 -9.86 6.63 -2.18
CA GLY A 59 -10.48 7.49 -1.18
C GLY A 59 -9.65 7.58 0.10
N THR A 60 -10.06 8.44 1.01
CA THR A 60 -9.42 8.61 2.33
C THR A 60 -9.57 7.38 3.22
N SER A 61 -10.61 6.58 2.99
CA SER A 61 -10.87 5.32 3.70
C SER A 61 -9.87 4.21 3.38
N ASP A 62 -9.12 4.33 2.28
CA ASP A 62 -8.13 3.34 1.84
C ASP A 62 -6.75 3.57 2.48
N VAL A 63 -6.57 4.69 3.19
CA VAL A 63 -5.29 5.14 3.74
C VAL A 63 -4.69 4.12 4.72
N GLY A 64 -5.51 3.43 5.52
CA GLY A 64 -5.01 2.44 6.46
C GLY A 64 -4.21 1.32 5.78
N VAL A 65 -4.75 0.77 4.69
CA VAL A 65 -4.12 -0.31 3.93
C VAL A 65 -2.92 0.21 3.13
N ALA A 66 -3.03 1.43 2.57
CA ALA A 66 -1.95 2.10 1.88
C ALA A 66 -0.75 2.38 2.81
N SER A 67 -1.03 2.85 4.04
CA SER A 67 0.01 3.09 5.06
C SER A 67 0.70 1.81 5.53
N GLU A 68 0.01 0.65 5.53
CA GLU A 68 0.68 -0.64 5.79
C GLU A 68 1.76 -0.90 4.73
N ALA A 69 1.44 -0.67 3.45
CA ALA A 69 2.41 -0.84 2.38
C ALA A 69 3.56 0.17 2.48
N GLU A 70 3.26 1.43 2.78
CA GLU A 70 4.25 2.50 2.96
C GLU A 70 5.25 2.17 4.07
N ILE A 71 4.77 1.79 5.25
CA ILE A 71 5.62 1.43 6.39
C ILE A 71 6.52 0.24 6.05
N ALA A 72 5.94 -0.79 5.40
CA ALA A 72 6.71 -1.97 5.00
C ALA A 72 7.84 -1.63 4.02
N LEU A 73 7.60 -0.75 3.04
CA LEU A 73 8.61 -0.29 2.09
C LEU A 73 9.69 0.57 2.77
N ASN A 74 9.26 1.56 3.57
CA ASN A 74 10.17 2.47 4.26
C ASN A 74 11.07 1.73 5.25
N LEU A 75 10.58 0.70 5.94
CA LEU A 75 11.37 -0.15 6.82
C LEU A 75 12.55 -0.82 6.08
N HIS A 76 12.37 -1.07 4.79
CA HIS A 76 13.41 -1.64 3.92
C HIS A 76 14.27 -0.59 3.19
N GLY A 77 14.11 0.69 3.50
CA GLY A 77 14.89 1.79 2.91
C GLY A 77 14.43 2.19 1.50
N ILE A 78 13.20 1.81 1.11
CA ILE A 78 12.61 2.22 -0.17
C ILE A 78 11.81 3.50 0.04
N LYS A 79 12.18 4.55 -0.69
CA LYS A 79 11.51 5.84 -0.61
C LYS A 79 10.15 5.79 -1.28
N THR A 80 9.12 6.17 -0.54
CA THR A 80 7.74 6.14 -0.98
C THR A 80 7.10 7.52 -0.97
N LYS A 81 6.04 7.68 -1.75
CA LYS A 81 5.14 8.83 -1.68
C LYS A 81 3.70 8.36 -1.71
N LEU A 82 2.91 8.83 -0.75
CA LEU A 82 1.49 8.54 -0.65
C LEU A 82 0.66 9.69 -1.25
N LEU A 83 -0.16 9.38 -2.26
CA LEU A 83 -1.12 10.29 -2.87
C LEU A 83 -2.54 9.85 -2.49
N ILE A 84 -3.20 10.68 -1.70
CA ILE A 84 -4.49 10.35 -1.09
C ILE A 84 -5.63 10.95 -1.93
N ASP A 85 -6.75 10.20 -2.01
CA ASP A 85 -8.01 10.65 -2.60
C ASP A 85 -7.92 11.04 -4.09
N VAL A 86 -7.25 10.19 -4.87
CA VAL A 86 -7.13 10.33 -6.33
C VAL A 86 -8.00 9.32 -7.10
N GLY A 87 -9.15 8.96 -6.53
CA GLY A 87 -10.08 8.01 -7.11
C GLY A 87 -10.76 8.49 -8.40
N VAL A 88 -11.24 7.52 -9.18
CA VAL A 88 -11.84 7.77 -10.51
C VAL A 88 -13.14 8.56 -10.47
N ALA A 89 -13.83 8.62 -9.34
CA ALA A 89 -15.00 9.48 -9.15
C ALA A 89 -14.67 10.98 -9.23
N GLY A 90 -13.39 11.33 -9.06
CA GLY A 90 -12.86 12.66 -9.32
C GLY A 90 -11.64 12.58 -10.22
N LEU A 91 -11.82 12.07 -11.44
CA LEU A 91 -10.74 11.71 -12.36
C LEU A 91 -9.73 12.85 -12.59
N HIS A 92 -10.17 14.10 -12.56
CA HIS A 92 -9.28 15.26 -12.67
C HIS A 92 -8.17 15.26 -11.60
N ARG A 93 -8.45 14.79 -10.39
CA ARG A 93 -7.44 14.72 -9.31
C ARG A 93 -6.32 13.74 -9.63
N LEU A 94 -6.65 12.61 -10.26
CA LEU A 94 -5.67 11.64 -10.75
C LEU A 94 -4.86 12.23 -11.91
N LEU A 95 -5.53 12.87 -12.88
CA LEU A 95 -4.89 13.45 -14.06
C LEU A 95 -3.94 14.58 -13.70
N ASP A 96 -4.29 15.42 -12.73
CA ASP A 96 -3.44 16.51 -12.24
C ASP A 96 -2.12 16.02 -11.59
N ARG A 97 -2.09 14.75 -11.14
CA ARG A 97 -0.92 14.13 -10.53
C ARG A 97 -0.16 13.18 -11.46
N LEU A 98 -0.62 13.03 -12.71
CA LEU A 98 -0.12 11.99 -13.61
C LEU A 98 1.38 12.12 -13.91
N GLU A 99 1.86 13.33 -14.13
CA GLU A 99 3.29 13.56 -14.41
C GLU A 99 4.18 13.21 -13.22
N GLU A 100 3.69 13.43 -12.00
CA GLU A 100 4.37 13.02 -10.78
C GLU A 100 4.37 11.48 -10.63
N ILE A 101 3.24 10.84 -10.89
CA ILE A 101 3.09 9.38 -10.80
C ILE A 101 4.05 8.68 -11.78
N LYS A 102 4.27 9.24 -12.96
CA LYS A 102 5.18 8.71 -13.96
C LYS A 102 6.66 8.70 -13.55
N LEU A 103 7.04 9.41 -12.50
CA LEU A 103 8.41 9.41 -11.99
C LEU A 103 8.73 8.16 -11.16
N ALA A 104 7.72 7.47 -10.65
CA ALA A 104 7.92 6.25 -9.87
C ALA A 104 8.43 5.09 -10.75
N LYS A 105 9.15 4.16 -10.12
CA LYS A 105 9.54 2.89 -10.75
C LYS A 105 8.42 1.86 -10.68
N VAL A 106 7.64 1.89 -9.61
CA VAL A 106 6.49 0.99 -9.35
C VAL A 106 5.36 1.80 -8.72
N VAL A 107 4.12 1.47 -9.04
CA VAL A 107 2.95 2.10 -8.45
C VAL A 107 2.09 1.07 -7.72
N ILE A 108 1.68 1.39 -6.49
CA ILE A 108 0.66 0.62 -5.75
C ILE A 108 -0.63 1.44 -5.77
N ALA A 109 -1.72 0.86 -6.27
CA ALA A 109 -3.02 1.53 -6.36
C ALA A 109 -4.05 0.84 -5.47
N CYS A 110 -4.37 1.47 -4.34
CA CYS A 110 -5.34 1.00 -3.35
C CYS A 110 -6.73 1.49 -3.71
N ALA A 111 -7.70 0.59 -3.84
CA ALA A 111 -9.07 0.96 -4.14
C ALA A 111 -10.08 -0.04 -3.56
N GLY A 112 -11.10 0.49 -2.89
CA GLY A 112 -12.30 -0.23 -2.51
C GLY A 112 -13.37 -0.14 -3.61
N MET A 113 -14.65 -0.23 -3.21
CA MET A 113 -15.80 -0.16 -4.11
C MET A 113 -15.69 -1.15 -5.29
N GLU A 114 -15.62 -0.65 -6.54
CA GLU A 114 -15.48 -1.43 -7.77
C GLU A 114 -14.03 -1.67 -8.21
N GLY A 115 -13.07 -1.05 -7.52
CA GLY A 115 -11.64 -1.25 -7.81
C GLY A 115 -11.15 -0.69 -9.14
N ALA A 116 -11.78 0.36 -9.67
CA ALA A 116 -11.48 0.86 -11.02
C ALA A 116 -10.16 1.64 -11.16
N LEU A 117 -9.65 2.23 -10.07
CA LEU A 117 -8.45 3.07 -10.10
C LEU A 117 -7.23 2.39 -10.74
N PRO A 118 -6.84 1.14 -10.38
CA PRO A 118 -5.68 0.49 -10.99
C PRO A 118 -5.85 0.26 -12.50
N THR A 119 -7.06 -0.09 -12.95
CA THR A 119 -7.36 -0.30 -14.39
C THR A 119 -7.21 0.99 -15.17
N VAL A 120 -7.77 2.10 -14.68
CA VAL A 120 -7.66 3.41 -15.33
C VAL A 120 -6.20 3.84 -15.40
N LEU A 121 -5.48 3.70 -14.30
CA LEU A 121 -4.08 4.08 -14.22
C LEU A 121 -3.20 3.26 -15.18
N ALA A 122 -3.45 1.95 -15.32
CA ALA A 122 -2.71 1.08 -16.23
C ALA A 122 -2.89 1.45 -17.71
N GLY A 123 -3.95 2.17 -18.05
CA GLY A 123 -4.12 2.76 -19.38
C GLY A 123 -3.40 4.10 -19.59
N LEU A 124 -2.86 4.71 -18.52
CA LEU A 124 -2.29 6.06 -18.54
C LEU A 124 -0.77 6.10 -18.36
N ILE A 125 -0.19 5.07 -17.73
CA ILE A 125 1.23 5.03 -17.39
C ILE A 125 1.86 3.68 -17.79
N PRO A 126 3.15 3.66 -18.13
CA PRO A 126 3.86 2.43 -18.50
C PRO A 126 4.46 1.67 -17.31
N GLN A 127 4.48 2.26 -16.11
CA GLN A 127 5.06 1.65 -14.93
C GLN A 127 4.30 0.38 -14.49
N PRO A 128 4.97 -0.60 -13.89
CA PRO A 128 4.31 -1.71 -13.22
C PRO A 128 3.32 -1.22 -12.16
N ILE A 129 2.10 -1.74 -12.20
CA ILE A 129 1.05 -1.37 -11.26
C ILE A 129 0.63 -2.59 -10.44
N ILE A 130 0.61 -2.42 -9.12
CA ILE A 130 0.10 -3.39 -8.18
C ILE A 130 -1.25 -2.89 -7.66
N GLY A 131 -2.32 -3.52 -8.10
CA GLY A 131 -3.68 -3.29 -7.60
C GLY A 131 -3.83 -3.90 -6.21
N LEU A 132 -4.18 -3.08 -5.24
CA LEU A 132 -4.44 -3.47 -3.86
C LEU A 132 -5.92 -3.25 -3.55
N PRO A 133 -6.74 -4.32 -3.62
CA PRO A 133 -8.16 -4.22 -3.28
C PRO A 133 -8.33 -3.92 -1.79
N VAL A 134 -9.23 -2.99 -1.46
CA VAL A 134 -9.52 -2.60 -0.08
C VAL A 134 -10.91 -3.06 0.31
N SER A 135 -11.06 -3.60 1.51
CA SER A 135 -12.34 -4.12 2.02
C SER A 135 -13.37 -3.04 2.34
N VAL A 136 -12.94 -1.79 2.40
CA VAL A 136 -13.83 -0.65 2.66
C VAL A 136 -14.77 -0.46 1.47
N GLY A 137 -16.06 -0.51 1.77
CA GLY A 137 -17.13 -0.38 0.78
C GLY A 137 -18.49 -0.61 1.44
N TYR A 138 -19.56 -0.39 0.69
CA TYR A 138 -20.91 -0.62 1.14
C TYR A 138 -21.76 -1.33 0.06
N GLY A 139 -22.93 -1.83 0.46
CA GLY A 139 -23.80 -2.57 -0.44
C GLY A 139 -23.10 -3.81 -1.02
N ILE A 140 -23.16 -3.97 -2.33
CA ILE A 140 -22.54 -5.09 -3.06
C ILE A 140 -21.00 -5.07 -2.98
N SER A 141 -20.43 -3.89 -2.74
CA SER A 141 -18.96 -3.70 -2.71
C SER A 141 -18.36 -3.90 -1.31
N GLY A 142 -19.18 -4.22 -0.30
CA GLY A 142 -18.67 -4.50 1.04
C GLY A 142 -17.72 -5.69 1.07
N GLY A 143 -16.63 -5.57 1.87
CA GLY A 143 -15.66 -6.66 2.07
C GLY A 143 -14.61 -6.82 0.95
N GLY A 144 -14.56 -5.91 -0.02
CA GLY A 144 -13.48 -5.83 -1.03
C GLY A 144 -13.55 -6.86 -2.15
N LYS A 145 -14.52 -7.77 -2.14
CA LYS A 145 -14.63 -8.82 -3.17
C LYS A 145 -14.87 -8.22 -4.56
N THR A 146 -15.78 -7.25 -4.65
CA THR A 146 -16.06 -6.55 -5.92
C THR A 146 -14.81 -5.83 -6.44
N ALA A 147 -14.05 -5.18 -5.56
CA ALA A 147 -12.79 -4.53 -5.94
C ALA A 147 -11.77 -5.54 -6.47
N LEU A 148 -11.59 -6.68 -5.78
CA LEU A 148 -10.71 -7.76 -6.21
C LEU A 148 -11.12 -8.32 -7.57
N GLU A 149 -12.39 -8.64 -7.75
CA GLU A 149 -12.93 -9.19 -9.00
C GLU A 149 -12.81 -8.17 -10.14
N GLY A 150 -13.07 -6.88 -9.88
CA GLY A 150 -12.91 -5.80 -10.85
C GLY A 150 -11.47 -5.64 -11.32
N MET A 151 -10.51 -5.66 -10.40
CA MET A 151 -9.08 -5.60 -10.73
C MET A 151 -8.62 -6.84 -11.51
N LEU A 152 -9.04 -8.05 -11.11
CA LEU A 152 -8.70 -9.30 -11.82
C LEU A 152 -9.36 -9.40 -13.19
N ALA A 153 -10.56 -8.82 -13.37
CA ALA A 153 -11.27 -8.78 -14.65
C ALA A 153 -10.79 -7.64 -15.57
N SER A 154 -9.79 -6.87 -15.16
CA SER A 154 -9.28 -5.74 -15.92
C SER A 154 -8.74 -6.17 -17.29
N CYS A 155 -9.10 -5.43 -18.34
CA CYS A 155 -8.51 -5.60 -19.67
C CYS A 155 -7.14 -4.92 -19.83
N ALA A 156 -6.67 -4.17 -18.83
CA ALA A 156 -5.38 -3.48 -18.90
C ALA A 156 -4.24 -4.51 -18.71
N PRO A 157 -3.34 -4.65 -19.69
CA PRO A 157 -2.25 -5.63 -19.61
C PRO A 157 -1.21 -5.19 -18.57
N GLY A 158 -0.66 -6.18 -17.84
CA GLY A 158 0.42 -5.93 -16.87
C GLY A 158 -0.03 -5.45 -15.49
N LEU A 159 -1.32 -5.34 -15.22
CA LEU A 159 -1.83 -5.08 -13.89
C LEU A 159 -1.64 -6.33 -13.00
N LEU A 160 -0.87 -6.18 -11.96
CA LEU A 160 -0.72 -7.19 -10.90
C LEU A 160 -1.77 -6.95 -9.81
N VAL A 161 -2.29 -7.99 -9.20
CA VAL A 161 -3.29 -7.85 -8.13
C VAL A 161 -2.87 -8.69 -6.92
N VAL A 162 -2.90 -8.09 -5.74
CA VAL A 162 -2.68 -8.79 -4.47
C VAL A 162 -4.02 -9.08 -3.78
N ASN A 163 -4.00 -9.80 -2.68
CA ASN A 163 -5.22 -10.10 -1.94
C ASN A 163 -5.80 -8.85 -1.24
N ILE A 164 -7.06 -8.92 -0.86
CA ILE A 164 -7.79 -7.84 -0.16
C ILE A 164 -7.06 -7.45 1.13
N ASP A 165 -6.90 -6.14 1.35
CA ASP A 165 -6.24 -5.54 2.51
C ASP A 165 -4.80 -6.06 2.75
N ASN A 166 -4.12 -6.48 1.72
CA ASN A 166 -2.76 -7.02 1.84
C ASN A 166 -1.70 -5.97 1.45
N GLY A 167 -1.60 -4.91 2.24
CA GLY A 167 -0.61 -3.84 2.05
C GLY A 167 0.82 -4.36 2.10
N TYR A 168 1.12 -5.23 3.07
CA TYR A 168 2.42 -5.88 3.17
C TYR A 168 2.76 -6.71 1.91
N GLY A 169 1.80 -7.48 1.39
CA GLY A 169 1.99 -8.25 0.15
C GLY A 169 2.27 -7.35 -1.06
N ALA A 170 1.59 -6.20 -1.16
CA ALA A 170 1.85 -5.21 -2.21
C ALA A 170 3.27 -4.62 -2.09
N ALA A 171 3.69 -4.28 -0.88
CA ALA A 171 5.05 -3.80 -0.60
C ALA A 171 6.11 -4.83 -1.01
N MET A 172 5.94 -6.08 -0.62
CA MET A 172 6.88 -7.17 -0.98
C MET A 172 6.92 -7.44 -2.49
N ALA A 173 5.79 -7.31 -3.20
CA ALA A 173 5.76 -7.41 -4.66
C ALA A 173 6.52 -6.24 -5.31
N ALA A 174 6.32 -5.01 -4.85
CA ALA A 174 7.06 -3.83 -5.31
C ALA A 174 8.57 -3.99 -5.10
N MET A 175 9.00 -4.44 -3.91
CA MET A 175 10.41 -4.70 -3.61
C MET A 175 11.04 -5.69 -4.58
N ARG A 176 10.34 -6.78 -4.90
CA ARG A 176 10.83 -7.80 -5.84
C ARG A 176 10.99 -7.25 -7.25
N ILE A 177 10.08 -6.36 -7.69
CA ILE A 177 10.17 -5.68 -9.00
C ILE A 177 11.38 -4.73 -9.01
N LEU A 178 11.61 -4.00 -7.92
CA LEU A 178 12.75 -3.08 -7.82
C LEU A 178 14.12 -3.78 -7.74
N SER A 179 14.13 -5.07 -7.35
CA SER A 179 15.35 -5.86 -7.19
C SER A 179 15.85 -6.49 -8.48
N THR A 180 15.09 -6.38 -9.57
CA THR A 180 15.46 -6.89 -10.91
C THR A 180 16.14 -5.80 -11.73
#